data_8d0521cb84091cc50f1f2d192e5a1d4d
#
_entry.id   8d0521cb84091cc50f1f2d192e5a1d4d
#
_cell.length_a   1.000
_cell.length_b   1.000
_cell.length_c   1.000
_cell.angle_alpha   90.00
_cell.angle_beta   90.00
_cell.angle_gamma   90.00
#
_symmetry.space_group_name_H-M   'P 1'
#
loop_
_entity.id
_entity.type
_entity.pdbx_description
1 polymer ?
#
loop_
_entity_poly.entity_id
_entity_poly.type
_entity_poly.pdbx_seq_one_letter_code
_entity_poly.pdbx_strand_id
1 'polypeptide(L)'
;MEKTYGLTEGKILRSLMRFAVPVFFTLFLQALYGGVDLLVVGQFAQTVDVSGVATGSTLLSTLTMIITGLSMGITILVGEKIGQREPIEAGKVIGCGICLFAIFAGILTLFMVCGAEMLAHLLHAPTEAFEQTVMYIKVCGIGAIFIVSYNVLGAIFRGIGDAKTPLITVLIACIVNIVGDLLLVAVFHLGALGAAIATVAAQAAVSYTHLPPNFQLLRDLQKDVVFLGTFCPMRM
;
A
#
# COMPACT_ATOMS: atom_id res chain seq x y z
N MET A 1 -27.62 -4.56 -1.78
CA MET A 1 -28.17 -4.23 -0.47
C MET A 1 -27.82 -5.34 0.52
N GLU A 2 -27.34 -4.94 1.67
CA GLU A 2 -27.22 -5.77 2.88
C GLU A 2 -26.21 -6.93 2.86
N LYS A 3 -24.94 -6.57 2.96
CA LYS A 3 -23.99 -7.30 3.78
C LYS A 3 -23.24 -6.29 4.64
N THR A 4 -23.94 -5.64 5.55
CA THR A 4 -23.33 -5.05 6.73
C THR A 4 -22.71 -6.22 7.47
N TYR A 5 -21.40 -6.33 7.42
CA TYR A 5 -20.66 -7.36 8.16
C TYR A 5 -20.97 -7.14 9.62
N GLY A 6 -21.78 -8.03 10.21
CA GLY A 6 -22.30 -7.93 11.56
C GLY A 6 -21.22 -8.05 12.63
N LEU A 7 -20.32 -7.06 12.67
CA LEU A 7 -19.34 -6.90 13.75
C LEU A 7 -20.02 -6.38 15.03
N THR A 8 -21.23 -5.79 14.88
CA THR A 8 -22.02 -5.23 15.98
C THR A 8 -22.99 -6.25 16.60
N GLU A 9 -23.18 -7.43 15.98
CA GLU A 9 -24.12 -8.45 16.46
C GLU A 9 -23.44 -9.79 16.68
N GLY A 10 -23.81 -10.48 17.75
CA GLY A 10 -23.33 -11.83 18.08
C GLY A 10 -22.22 -11.89 19.14
N LYS A 11 -21.52 -13.04 19.23
CA LYS A 11 -20.43 -13.21 20.18
C LYS A 11 -19.19 -12.43 19.74
N ILE A 12 -18.80 -11.42 20.52
CA ILE A 12 -17.67 -10.50 20.25
C ILE A 12 -16.40 -11.25 19.81
N LEU A 13 -16.02 -12.30 20.51
CA LEU A 13 -14.82 -13.08 20.20
C LEU A 13 -14.87 -13.70 18.80
N ARG A 14 -16.03 -14.21 18.37
CA ARG A 14 -16.20 -14.82 17.05
C ARG A 14 -16.08 -13.78 15.92
N SER A 15 -16.69 -12.62 16.11
CA SER A 15 -16.60 -11.51 15.17
C SER A 15 -15.18 -10.97 15.08
N LEU A 16 -14.52 -10.80 16.22
CA LEU A 16 -13.11 -10.37 16.29
C LEU A 16 -12.17 -11.35 15.57
N MET A 17 -12.29 -12.65 15.82
CA MET A 17 -11.45 -13.66 15.16
C MET A 17 -11.70 -13.72 13.65
N ARG A 18 -12.96 -13.56 13.23
CA ARG A 18 -13.31 -13.53 11.80
C ARG A 18 -12.67 -12.36 11.05
N PHE A 19 -12.46 -11.24 11.74
CA PHE A 19 -11.76 -10.07 11.20
C PHE A 19 -10.24 -10.19 11.34
N ALA A 20 -9.74 -10.61 12.51
CA ALA A 20 -8.32 -10.67 12.84
C ALA A 20 -7.55 -11.69 11.98
N VAL A 21 -8.14 -12.86 11.72
CA VAL A 21 -7.48 -13.91 10.93
C VAL A 21 -7.11 -13.46 9.51
N PRO A 22 -8.01 -12.87 8.68
CA PRO A 22 -7.62 -12.33 7.38
C PRO A 22 -6.56 -11.22 7.47
N VAL A 23 -6.65 -10.33 8.48
CA VAL A 23 -5.66 -9.28 8.68
C VAL A 23 -4.29 -9.87 9.00
N PHE A 24 -4.23 -10.89 9.88
CA PHE A 24 -2.99 -11.61 10.18
C PHE A 24 -2.36 -12.23 8.93
N PHE A 25 -3.16 -12.92 8.12
CA PHE A 25 -2.67 -13.49 6.85
C PHE A 25 -2.23 -12.42 5.85
N THR A 26 -2.88 -11.26 5.84
CA THR A 26 -2.46 -10.11 5.01
C THR A 26 -1.05 -9.64 5.41
N LEU A 27 -0.80 -9.45 6.69
CA LEU A 27 0.51 -9.04 7.21
C LEU A 27 1.58 -10.12 6.99
N PHE A 28 1.22 -11.38 7.17
CA PHE A 28 2.11 -12.52 6.92
C PHE A 28 2.52 -12.60 5.44
N LEU A 29 1.56 -12.47 4.52
CA LEU A 29 1.85 -12.45 3.08
C LEU A 29 2.71 -11.24 2.67
N GLN A 30 2.50 -10.07 3.30
CA GLN A 30 3.36 -8.90 3.05
C GLN A 30 4.81 -9.14 3.49
N ALA A 31 5.00 -9.78 4.65
CA ALA A 31 6.34 -10.14 5.11
C ALA A 31 7.00 -11.20 4.21
N LEU A 32 6.22 -12.20 3.80
CA LEU A 32 6.68 -13.25 2.89
C LEU A 32 7.09 -12.69 1.53
N TYR A 33 6.30 -11.79 0.98
CA TYR A 33 6.55 -11.10 -0.27
C TYR A 33 7.92 -10.42 -0.29
N GLY A 34 8.27 -9.62 0.72
CA GLY A 34 9.58 -8.98 0.81
C GLY A 34 10.74 -9.99 0.94
N GLY A 35 10.50 -11.13 1.60
CA GLY A 35 11.50 -12.22 1.70
C GLY A 35 11.71 -12.93 0.36
N VAL A 36 10.65 -13.17 -0.40
CA VAL A 36 10.74 -13.83 -1.71
C VAL A 36 11.41 -12.94 -2.74
N ASP A 37 11.13 -11.63 -2.75
CA ASP A 37 11.81 -10.64 -3.58
C ASP A 37 13.34 -10.72 -3.38
N LEU A 38 13.82 -10.67 -2.12
CA LEU A 38 15.24 -10.81 -1.81
C LEU A 38 15.81 -12.18 -2.17
N LEU A 39 15.01 -13.25 -2.06
CA LEU A 39 15.46 -14.60 -2.46
C LEU A 39 15.67 -14.69 -3.99
N VAL A 40 14.74 -14.16 -4.78
CA VAL A 40 14.87 -14.16 -6.25
C VAL A 40 16.09 -13.33 -6.68
N VAL A 41 16.21 -12.11 -6.13
CA VAL A 41 17.38 -11.25 -6.44
C VAL A 41 18.66 -11.93 -5.99
N GLY A 42 18.69 -12.55 -4.80
CA GLY A 42 19.86 -13.26 -4.28
C GLY A 42 20.29 -14.48 -5.10
N GLN A 43 19.35 -15.12 -5.78
CA GLN A 43 19.61 -16.31 -6.60
C GLN A 43 20.06 -15.97 -8.02
N PHE A 44 19.56 -14.88 -8.61
CA PHE A 44 19.69 -14.59 -10.04
C PHE A 44 20.44 -13.29 -10.37
N ALA A 45 20.65 -12.39 -9.39
CA ALA A 45 21.36 -11.14 -9.59
C ALA A 45 22.76 -11.16 -8.99
N GLN A 46 23.54 -10.10 -9.25
CA GLN A 46 24.86 -9.95 -8.69
C GLN A 46 24.79 -9.52 -7.22
N THR A 47 25.83 -9.82 -6.43
CA THR A 47 25.91 -9.45 -5.01
C THR A 47 25.71 -7.94 -4.77
N VAL A 48 26.15 -7.12 -5.71
CA VAL A 48 25.97 -5.66 -5.69
C VAL A 48 24.49 -5.28 -5.79
N ASP A 49 23.73 -5.94 -6.68
CA ASP A 49 22.28 -5.73 -6.81
C ASP A 49 21.54 -6.18 -5.56
N VAL A 50 21.91 -7.35 -5.01
CA VAL A 50 21.32 -7.87 -3.76
C VAL A 50 21.49 -6.86 -2.62
N SER A 51 22.69 -6.30 -2.47
CA SER A 51 22.97 -5.29 -1.46
C SER A 51 22.18 -4.00 -1.69
N GLY A 52 22.08 -3.57 -2.96
CA GLY A 52 21.28 -2.40 -3.34
C GLY A 52 19.80 -2.55 -3.05
N VAL A 53 19.22 -3.71 -3.41
CA VAL A 53 17.82 -4.05 -3.13
C VAL A 53 17.58 -4.16 -1.63
N ALA A 54 18.44 -4.84 -0.89
CA ALA A 54 18.29 -5.01 0.56
C ALA A 54 18.28 -3.66 1.29
N THR A 55 19.19 -2.75 0.91
CA THR A 55 19.26 -1.40 1.50
C THR A 55 18.05 -0.56 1.09
N GLY A 56 17.70 -0.55 -0.20
CA GLY A 56 16.56 0.21 -0.71
C GLY A 56 15.21 -0.30 -0.19
N SER A 57 15.03 -1.61 -0.08
CA SER A 57 13.80 -2.22 0.46
C SER A 57 13.63 -1.97 1.96
N THR A 58 14.72 -1.78 2.71
CA THR A 58 14.65 -1.37 4.13
C THR A 58 14.01 0.02 4.25
N LEU A 59 14.42 0.98 3.39
CA LEU A 59 13.78 2.29 3.33
C LEU A 59 12.30 2.17 2.96
N LEU A 60 12.01 1.43 1.91
CA LEU A 60 10.64 1.25 1.42
C LEU A 60 9.73 0.63 2.49
N SER A 61 10.22 -0.38 3.21
CA SER A 61 9.50 -1.02 4.32
C SER A 61 9.24 -0.04 5.46
N THR A 62 10.21 0.79 5.81
CA THR A 62 10.07 1.83 6.85
C THR A 62 9.02 2.86 6.44
N LEU A 63 9.07 3.36 5.21
CA LEU A 63 8.07 4.30 4.68
C LEU A 63 6.68 3.67 4.63
N THR A 64 6.57 2.42 4.19
CA THR A 64 5.31 1.69 4.16
C THR A 64 4.73 1.51 5.57
N MET A 65 5.56 1.26 6.58
CA MET A 65 5.13 1.19 7.98
C MET A 65 4.56 2.54 8.46
N ILE A 66 5.19 3.65 8.12
CA ILE A 66 4.70 5.00 8.44
C ILE A 66 3.36 5.25 7.73
N ILE A 67 3.26 4.95 6.44
CA ILE A 67 2.02 5.11 5.66
C ILE A 67 0.89 4.28 6.27
N THR A 68 1.17 3.03 6.63
CA THR A 68 0.20 2.12 7.26
C THR A 68 -0.25 2.65 8.62
N GLY A 69 0.68 3.14 9.44
CA GLY A 69 0.36 3.77 10.73
C GLY A 69 -0.54 5.00 10.59
N LEU A 70 -0.21 5.90 9.66
CA LEU A 70 -1.04 7.08 9.39
C LEU A 70 -2.41 6.71 8.83
N SER A 71 -2.48 5.74 7.92
CA SER A 71 -3.75 5.28 7.33
C SER A 71 -4.65 4.53 8.32
N MET A 72 -4.10 4.07 9.46
CA MET A 72 -4.88 3.50 10.55
C MET A 72 -5.92 4.49 11.10
N GLY A 73 -5.62 5.79 11.07
CA GLY A 73 -6.56 6.86 11.41
C GLY A 73 -7.83 6.80 10.55
N ILE A 74 -7.68 6.57 9.23
CA ILE A 74 -8.84 6.39 8.33
C ILE A 74 -9.63 5.15 8.74
N THR A 75 -8.96 4.03 9.01
CA THR A 75 -9.61 2.78 9.44
C THR A 75 -10.49 2.99 10.67
N ILE A 76 -9.96 3.69 11.68
CA ILE A 76 -10.66 3.94 12.95
C ILE A 76 -11.86 4.86 12.73
N LEU A 77 -11.66 6.01 12.09
CA LEU A 77 -12.71 7.01 11.87
C LEU A 77 -13.84 6.46 10.97
N VAL A 78 -13.49 5.74 9.90
CA VAL A 78 -14.50 5.11 9.04
C VAL A 78 -15.26 4.03 9.81
N GLY A 79 -14.57 3.20 10.59
CA GLY A 79 -15.20 2.16 11.42
C GLY A 79 -16.14 2.75 12.47
N GLU A 80 -15.74 3.85 13.11
CA GLU A 80 -16.57 4.57 14.08
C GLU A 80 -17.85 5.10 13.41
N LYS A 81 -17.74 5.80 12.28
CA LYS A 81 -18.89 6.36 11.56
C LYS A 81 -19.85 5.30 11.05
N ILE A 82 -19.34 4.17 10.57
CA ILE A 82 -20.17 3.03 10.18
C ILE A 82 -20.86 2.41 11.39
N GLY A 83 -20.16 2.28 12.53
CA GLY A 83 -20.73 1.79 13.78
C GLY A 83 -21.85 2.71 14.32
N GLN A 84 -21.72 4.00 14.14
CA GLN A 84 -22.73 5.03 14.47
C GLN A 84 -23.92 5.04 13.48
N ARG A 85 -23.87 4.25 12.41
CA ARG A 85 -24.84 4.25 11.30
C ARG A 85 -24.90 5.58 10.54
N GLU A 86 -23.75 6.24 10.40
CA GLU A 86 -23.56 7.51 9.69
C GLU A 86 -22.77 7.31 8.39
N PRO A 87 -23.29 6.62 7.35
CA PRO A 87 -22.52 6.28 6.15
C PRO A 87 -22.07 7.51 5.34
N ILE A 88 -22.84 8.61 5.39
CA ILE A 88 -22.50 9.87 4.72
C ILE A 88 -21.24 10.47 5.36
N GLU A 89 -21.15 10.48 6.69
CA GLU A 89 -19.97 10.99 7.40
C GLU A 89 -18.75 10.08 7.16
N ALA A 90 -18.95 8.76 7.12
CA ALA A 90 -17.91 7.81 6.73
C ALA A 90 -17.36 8.13 5.31
N GLY A 91 -18.23 8.48 4.36
CA GLY A 91 -17.85 8.91 3.02
C GLY A 91 -17.00 10.19 3.00
N LYS A 92 -17.33 11.17 3.85
CA LYS A 92 -16.54 12.40 3.99
C LYS A 92 -15.14 12.10 4.54
N VAL A 93 -15.03 11.23 5.55
CA VAL A 93 -13.73 10.79 6.10
C VAL A 93 -12.89 10.11 5.02
N ILE A 94 -13.50 9.23 4.22
CA ILE A 94 -12.82 8.57 3.09
C ILE A 94 -12.32 9.61 2.08
N GLY A 95 -13.17 10.55 1.66
CA GLY A 95 -12.81 11.60 0.70
C GLY A 95 -11.67 12.49 1.19
N CYS A 96 -11.75 12.97 2.44
CA CYS A 96 -10.67 13.75 3.07
C CYS A 96 -9.37 12.92 3.16
N GLY A 97 -9.48 11.64 3.54
CA GLY A 97 -8.34 10.74 3.60
C GLY A 97 -7.65 10.56 2.25
N ILE A 98 -8.42 10.34 1.17
CA ILE A 98 -7.87 10.22 -0.19
C ILE A 98 -7.14 11.50 -0.60
N CYS A 99 -7.73 12.68 -0.38
CA CYS A 99 -7.09 13.97 -0.70
C CYS A 99 -5.79 14.16 0.09
N LEU A 100 -5.81 13.91 1.40
CA LEU A 100 -4.64 14.05 2.26
C LEU A 100 -3.49 13.14 1.80
N PHE A 101 -3.80 11.87 1.54
CA PHE A 101 -2.79 10.89 1.12
C PHE A 101 -2.34 11.08 -0.33
N ALA A 102 -3.16 11.67 -1.21
CA ALA A 102 -2.73 12.08 -2.55
C ALA A 102 -1.66 13.18 -2.48
N ILE A 103 -1.86 14.18 -1.62
CA ILE A 103 -0.86 15.23 -1.36
C ILE A 103 0.40 14.61 -0.74
N PHE A 104 0.23 13.74 0.25
CA PHE A 104 1.34 13.04 0.90
C PHE A 104 2.13 12.18 -0.11
N ALA A 105 1.46 11.46 -1.02
CA ALA A 105 2.10 10.67 -2.06
C ALA A 105 2.94 11.55 -3.00
N GLY A 106 2.43 12.73 -3.40
CA GLY A 106 3.18 13.70 -4.20
C GLY A 106 4.45 14.19 -3.50
N ILE A 107 4.34 14.57 -2.22
CA ILE A 107 5.49 14.98 -1.40
C ILE A 107 6.49 13.84 -1.25
N LEU A 108 6.01 12.62 -0.97
CA LEU A 108 6.86 11.44 -0.82
C LEU A 108 7.59 11.09 -2.12
N THR A 109 6.90 11.16 -3.26
CA THR A 109 7.52 10.96 -4.58
C THR A 109 8.66 11.95 -4.80
N LEU A 110 8.40 13.24 -4.58
CA LEU A 110 9.42 14.28 -4.74
C LEU A 110 10.60 14.04 -3.80
N PHE A 111 10.33 13.72 -2.53
CA PHE A 111 11.34 13.44 -1.52
C PHE A 111 12.22 12.23 -1.89
N MET A 112 11.61 11.12 -2.33
CA MET A 112 12.36 9.91 -2.70
C MET A 112 13.15 10.09 -4.00
N VAL A 113 12.57 10.74 -5.02
CA VAL A 113 13.24 10.90 -6.32
C VAL A 113 14.38 11.92 -6.23
N CYS A 114 14.12 13.09 -5.64
CA CYS A 114 15.14 14.15 -5.51
C CYS A 114 16.15 13.86 -4.40
N GLY A 115 15.73 13.18 -3.34
CA GLY A 115 16.57 12.86 -2.18
C GLY A 115 17.22 11.49 -2.22
N ALA A 116 17.13 10.74 -3.32
CA ALA A 116 17.57 9.34 -3.38
C ALA A 116 19.05 9.14 -2.98
N GLU A 117 19.94 10.01 -3.42
CA GLU A 117 21.36 9.96 -3.08
C GLU A 117 21.58 10.26 -1.57
N MET A 118 20.93 11.29 -1.06
CA MET A 118 20.96 11.63 0.36
C MET A 118 20.43 10.46 1.22
N LEU A 119 19.34 9.82 0.78
CA LEU A 119 18.73 8.67 1.47
C LEU A 119 19.67 7.45 1.42
N ALA A 120 20.33 7.18 0.30
CA ALA A 120 21.32 6.11 0.19
C ALA A 120 22.51 6.34 1.13
N HIS A 121 23.00 7.58 1.22
CA HIS A 121 24.05 7.94 2.20
C HIS A 121 23.57 7.78 3.64
N LEU A 122 22.35 8.22 3.96
CA LEU A 122 21.78 8.09 5.30
C LEU A 122 21.62 6.63 5.73
N LEU A 123 21.29 5.76 4.78
CA LEU A 123 21.19 4.32 5.00
C LEU A 123 22.56 3.61 5.03
N HIS A 124 23.65 4.34 4.89
CA HIS A 124 25.00 3.78 4.82
C HIS A 124 25.13 2.70 3.74
N ALA A 125 24.55 2.95 2.56
CA ALA A 125 24.65 2.03 1.44
C ALA A 125 26.15 1.75 1.12
N PRO A 126 26.54 0.47 0.94
CA PRO A 126 27.91 0.14 0.56
C PRO A 126 28.32 0.86 -0.72
N THR A 127 29.55 1.33 -0.80
CA THR A 127 30.07 2.10 -1.97
C THR A 127 29.89 1.36 -3.28
N GLU A 128 30.04 0.04 -3.27
CA GLU A 128 29.89 -0.81 -4.45
C GLU A 128 28.42 -0.94 -4.90
N ALA A 129 27.46 -0.84 -3.97
CA ALA A 129 26.02 -0.97 -4.22
C ALA A 129 25.28 0.38 -4.20
N PHE A 130 26.02 1.50 -4.14
CA PHE A 130 25.43 2.81 -3.98
C PHE A 130 24.50 3.19 -5.16
N GLU A 131 24.99 3.00 -6.38
CA GLU A 131 24.21 3.31 -7.59
C GLU A 131 22.95 2.46 -7.69
N GLN A 132 23.02 1.17 -7.36
CA GLN A 132 21.88 0.25 -7.36
C GLN A 132 20.86 0.65 -6.29
N THR A 133 21.34 1.05 -5.11
CA THR A 133 20.46 1.57 -4.04
C THR A 133 19.73 2.83 -4.48
N VAL A 134 20.46 3.80 -5.04
CA VAL A 134 19.88 5.07 -5.54
C VAL A 134 18.86 4.79 -6.64
N MET A 135 19.17 3.91 -7.58
CA MET A 135 18.27 3.53 -8.66
C MET A 135 17.00 2.86 -8.13
N TYR A 136 17.13 1.92 -7.19
CA TYR A 136 15.99 1.27 -6.54
C TYR A 136 15.09 2.30 -5.84
N ILE A 137 15.67 3.21 -5.05
CA ILE A 137 14.92 4.27 -4.36
C ILE A 137 14.21 5.19 -5.35
N LYS A 138 14.87 5.60 -6.44
CA LYS A 138 14.26 6.46 -7.48
C LYS A 138 13.06 5.79 -8.15
N VAL A 139 13.19 4.53 -8.55
CA VAL A 139 12.10 3.77 -9.20
C VAL A 139 10.91 3.58 -8.26
N CYS A 140 11.18 3.15 -7.01
CA CYS A 140 10.15 3.02 -5.99
C CYS A 140 9.53 4.39 -5.64
N GLY A 141 10.32 5.46 -5.67
CA GLY A 141 9.85 6.83 -5.47
C GLY A 141 8.86 7.29 -6.55
N ILE A 142 9.14 7.00 -7.83
CA ILE A 142 8.19 7.24 -8.94
C ILE A 142 6.90 6.45 -8.71
N GLY A 143 7.01 5.22 -8.20
CA GLY A 143 5.89 4.35 -7.85
C GLY A 143 5.21 4.65 -6.52
N ALA A 144 5.66 5.62 -5.74
CA ALA A 144 5.16 5.88 -4.39
C ALA A 144 3.65 6.17 -4.36
N ILE A 145 3.11 6.77 -5.43
CA ILE A 145 1.66 7.01 -5.55
C ILE A 145 0.85 5.70 -5.50
N PHE A 146 1.33 4.63 -6.13
CA PHE A 146 0.67 3.33 -6.11
C PHE A 146 0.81 2.66 -4.74
N ILE A 147 1.99 2.80 -4.10
CA ILE A 147 2.27 2.27 -2.77
C ILE A 147 1.35 2.92 -1.72
N VAL A 148 1.21 4.24 -1.76
CA VAL A 148 0.31 4.99 -0.88
C VAL A 148 -1.14 4.60 -1.15
N SER A 149 -1.56 4.60 -2.42
CA SER A 149 -2.94 4.25 -2.82
C SER A 149 -3.35 2.87 -2.34
N TYR A 150 -2.47 1.87 -2.51
CA TYR A 150 -2.69 0.51 -2.02
C TYR A 150 -2.94 0.46 -0.50
N ASN A 151 -2.10 1.15 0.28
CA ASN A 151 -2.21 1.18 1.73
C ASN A 151 -3.50 1.88 2.20
N VAL A 152 -3.84 3.01 1.57
CA VAL A 152 -5.08 3.77 1.87
C VAL A 152 -6.32 2.95 1.53
N LEU A 153 -6.37 2.30 0.36
CA LEU A 153 -7.47 1.42 -0.01
C LEU A 153 -7.62 0.27 1.00
N GLY A 154 -6.52 -0.36 1.39
CA GLY A 154 -6.53 -1.38 2.42
C GLY A 154 -7.06 -0.87 3.76
N ALA A 155 -6.72 0.36 4.15
CA ALA A 155 -7.22 0.99 5.37
C ALA A 155 -8.75 1.27 5.30
N ILE A 156 -9.24 1.76 4.15
CA ILE A 156 -10.67 2.00 3.91
C ILE A 156 -11.44 0.69 4.02
N PHE A 157 -11.01 -0.38 3.34
CA PHE A 157 -11.68 -1.68 3.41
C PHE A 157 -11.72 -2.24 4.83
N ARG A 158 -10.61 -2.14 5.57
CA ARG A 158 -10.58 -2.53 7.00
C ARG A 158 -11.54 -1.69 7.84
N GLY A 159 -11.63 -0.39 7.58
CA GLY A 159 -12.57 0.51 8.26
C GLY A 159 -14.04 0.15 8.00
N ILE A 160 -14.39 -0.31 6.80
CA ILE A 160 -15.74 -0.79 6.46
C ILE A 160 -16.02 -2.18 7.08
N GLY A 161 -15.00 -2.83 7.66
CA GLY A 161 -15.12 -4.18 8.23
C GLY A 161 -14.83 -5.30 7.22
N ASP A 162 -14.37 -4.96 6.02
CA ASP A 162 -13.95 -5.95 5.02
C ASP A 162 -12.45 -6.21 5.11
N ALA A 163 -12.08 -7.29 5.79
CA ALA A 163 -10.70 -7.75 5.88
C ALA A 163 -10.33 -8.77 4.79
N LYS A 164 -11.31 -9.27 4.01
CA LYS A 164 -11.05 -10.27 2.98
C LYS A 164 -10.53 -9.64 1.69
N THR A 165 -11.09 -8.50 1.30
CA THR A 165 -10.64 -7.79 0.09
C THR A 165 -9.16 -7.41 0.18
N PRO A 166 -8.63 -6.80 1.26
CA PRO A 166 -7.19 -6.57 1.41
C PRO A 166 -6.35 -7.83 1.35
N LEU A 167 -6.83 -8.96 1.89
CA LEU A 167 -6.10 -10.24 1.83
C LEU A 167 -5.96 -10.73 0.39
N ILE A 168 -7.04 -10.72 -0.38
CA ILE A 168 -7.03 -11.15 -1.80
C ILE A 168 -6.12 -10.20 -2.61
N THR A 169 -6.18 -8.93 -2.33
CA THR A 169 -5.38 -7.87 -2.96
C THR A 169 -3.89 -8.11 -2.75
N VAL A 170 -3.47 -8.38 -1.51
CA VAL A 170 -2.07 -8.73 -1.19
C VAL A 170 -1.64 -10.01 -1.90
N LEU A 171 -2.50 -11.02 -1.95
CA LEU A 171 -2.17 -12.28 -2.63
C LEU A 171 -1.92 -12.05 -4.13
N ILE A 172 -2.75 -11.23 -4.78
CA ILE A 172 -2.55 -10.87 -6.20
C ILE A 172 -1.25 -10.09 -6.36
N ALA A 173 -0.98 -9.10 -5.49
CA ALA A 173 0.26 -8.33 -5.52
C ALA A 173 1.49 -9.24 -5.37
N CYS A 174 1.45 -10.20 -4.45
CA CYS A 174 2.51 -11.17 -4.23
C CYS A 174 2.78 -12.01 -5.49
N ILE A 175 1.75 -12.52 -6.15
CA ILE A 175 1.88 -13.31 -7.38
C ILE A 175 2.48 -12.45 -8.51
N VAL A 176 1.95 -11.24 -8.71
CA VAL A 176 2.44 -10.32 -9.77
C VAL A 176 3.89 -9.94 -9.52
N ASN A 177 4.29 -9.69 -8.26
CA ASN A 177 5.67 -9.37 -7.94
C ASN A 177 6.59 -10.57 -8.18
N ILE A 178 6.27 -11.76 -7.67
CA ILE A 178 7.09 -12.97 -7.88
C ILE A 178 7.28 -13.25 -9.37
N VAL A 179 6.22 -13.18 -10.16
CA VAL A 179 6.31 -13.35 -11.63
C VAL A 179 7.14 -12.22 -12.25
N GLY A 180 6.95 -10.98 -11.79
CA GLY A 180 7.73 -9.82 -12.25
C GLY A 180 9.23 -9.97 -11.94
N ASP A 181 9.59 -10.38 -10.72
CA ASP A 181 10.97 -10.62 -10.33
C ASP A 181 11.62 -11.74 -11.15
N LEU A 182 10.92 -12.87 -11.32
CA LEU A 182 11.42 -13.96 -12.15
C LEU A 182 11.65 -13.52 -13.61
N LEU A 183 10.75 -12.73 -14.17
CA LEU A 183 10.89 -12.23 -15.53
C LEU A 183 11.98 -11.15 -15.62
N LEU A 184 11.95 -10.13 -14.78
CA LEU A 184 12.82 -8.97 -14.91
C LEU A 184 14.23 -9.23 -14.36
N VAL A 185 14.35 -10.00 -13.28
CA VAL A 185 15.65 -10.30 -12.65
C VAL A 185 16.27 -11.55 -13.23
N ALA A 186 15.51 -12.68 -13.32
CA ALA A 186 16.10 -13.95 -13.73
C ALA A 186 16.20 -14.10 -15.26
N VAL A 187 15.24 -13.59 -16.06
CA VAL A 187 15.24 -13.74 -17.52
C VAL A 187 15.87 -12.53 -18.19
N PHE A 188 15.47 -11.30 -17.83
CA PHE A 188 15.99 -10.08 -18.43
C PHE A 188 17.27 -9.54 -17.78
N HIS A 189 17.70 -10.13 -16.66
CA HIS A 189 18.93 -9.77 -15.94
C HIS A 189 19.04 -8.28 -15.57
N LEU A 190 17.91 -7.65 -15.21
CA LEU A 190 17.85 -6.23 -14.86
C LEU A 190 18.29 -5.95 -13.41
N GLY A 191 18.69 -6.96 -12.63
CA GLY A 191 19.19 -6.80 -11.26
C GLY A 191 18.25 -5.98 -10.36
N ALA A 192 18.81 -5.02 -9.65
CA ALA A 192 18.06 -4.14 -8.73
C ALA A 192 16.97 -3.31 -9.41
N LEU A 193 17.18 -2.91 -10.67
CA LEU A 193 16.16 -2.20 -11.46
C LEU A 193 14.95 -3.10 -11.70
N GLY A 194 15.17 -4.37 -12.05
CA GLY A 194 14.10 -5.35 -12.27
C GLY A 194 13.24 -5.54 -11.04
N ALA A 195 13.84 -5.73 -9.87
CA ALA A 195 13.15 -5.86 -8.59
C ALA A 195 12.32 -4.62 -8.24
N ALA A 196 12.89 -3.42 -8.42
CA ALA A 196 12.15 -2.18 -8.18
C ALA A 196 10.92 -2.03 -9.09
N ILE A 197 11.07 -2.34 -10.39
CA ILE A 197 9.96 -2.29 -11.34
C ILE A 197 8.89 -3.33 -11.00
N ALA A 198 9.27 -4.57 -10.67
CA ALA A 198 8.33 -5.63 -10.26
C ALA A 198 7.52 -5.23 -9.03
N THR A 199 8.19 -4.64 -8.03
CA THR A 199 7.55 -4.13 -6.81
C THR A 199 6.53 -3.04 -7.13
N VAL A 200 6.90 -2.03 -7.93
CA VAL A 200 5.98 -0.95 -8.32
C VAL A 200 4.83 -1.47 -9.19
N ALA A 201 5.11 -2.37 -10.14
CA ALA A 201 4.10 -2.95 -11.01
C ALA A 201 3.08 -3.78 -10.23
N ALA A 202 3.52 -4.55 -9.22
CA ALA A 202 2.64 -5.30 -8.34
C ALA A 202 1.68 -4.37 -7.57
N GLN A 203 2.18 -3.28 -7.02
CA GLN A 203 1.37 -2.29 -6.31
C GLN A 203 0.41 -1.54 -7.26
N ALA A 204 0.85 -1.22 -8.47
CA ALA A 204 0.03 -0.58 -9.50
C ALA A 204 -1.10 -1.49 -9.98
N ALA A 205 -0.80 -2.77 -10.27
CA ALA A 205 -1.79 -3.76 -10.73
C ALA A 205 -2.94 -3.89 -9.72
N VAL A 206 -2.61 -3.91 -8.43
CA VAL A 206 -3.60 -4.00 -7.37
C VAL A 206 -4.38 -2.71 -7.21
N SER A 207 -3.71 -1.56 -7.23
CA SER A 207 -4.39 -0.25 -7.15
C SER A 207 -5.39 -0.08 -8.30
N TYR A 208 -5.10 -0.61 -9.49
CA TYR A 208 -5.97 -0.54 -10.66
C TYR A 208 -7.13 -1.55 -10.61
N THR A 209 -6.89 -2.80 -10.20
CA THR A 209 -7.91 -3.87 -10.21
C THR A 209 -9.00 -3.67 -9.15
N HIS A 210 -8.74 -2.94 -8.08
CA HIS A 210 -9.71 -2.65 -7.03
C HIS A 210 -10.43 -1.30 -7.16
N LEU A 211 -10.10 -0.51 -8.19
CA LEU A 211 -10.81 0.73 -8.54
C LEU A 211 -12.20 0.52 -9.18
N PRO A 212 -12.54 -0.53 -9.92
CA PRO A 212 -13.92 -0.89 -10.31
C PRO A 212 -14.19 -2.40 -10.10
N PRO A 213 -15.35 -2.86 -9.72
CA PRO A 213 -16.73 -2.42 -9.83
C PRO A 213 -17.45 -2.17 -8.50
N ASN A 214 -16.77 -2.33 -7.34
CA ASN A 214 -17.35 -2.03 -6.03
C ASN A 214 -17.35 -0.51 -5.71
N PHE A 215 -16.87 0.30 -6.65
CA PHE A 215 -16.86 1.75 -6.60
C PHE A 215 -18.26 2.38 -6.74
N GLN A 216 -19.31 1.57 -6.90
CA GLN A 216 -20.66 2.13 -6.86
C GLN A 216 -20.96 2.80 -5.52
N LEU A 217 -20.52 2.21 -4.41
CA LEU A 217 -20.66 2.85 -3.11
C LEU A 217 -19.84 4.16 -3.04
N LEU A 218 -18.60 4.15 -3.54
CA LEU A 218 -17.77 5.36 -3.62
C LEU A 218 -18.27 6.31 -4.73
N ARG A 219 -18.85 5.82 -5.80
CA ARG A 219 -19.47 6.63 -6.87
C ARG A 219 -20.74 7.30 -6.40
N ASP A 220 -21.53 6.65 -5.58
CA ASP A 220 -22.72 7.23 -4.96
C ASP A 220 -22.30 8.23 -3.86
N LEU A 221 -21.29 7.91 -3.07
CA LEU A 221 -20.65 8.84 -2.13
C LEU A 221 -19.93 9.99 -2.86
N GLN A 222 -19.32 9.75 -4.03
CA GLN A 222 -18.65 10.78 -4.84
C GLN A 222 -19.65 11.71 -5.53
N LYS A 223 -20.84 11.25 -5.92
CA LYS A 223 -21.92 12.14 -6.41
C LYS A 223 -22.34 13.12 -5.33
N ASP A 224 -22.42 12.66 -4.08
CA ASP A 224 -22.74 13.53 -2.95
C ASP A 224 -21.57 14.43 -2.55
N VAL A 225 -20.32 14.00 -2.73
CA VAL A 225 -19.09 14.79 -2.46
C VAL A 225 -18.81 15.80 -3.58
N VAL A 226 -19.06 15.45 -4.86
CA VAL A 226 -18.88 16.38 -5.99
C VAL A 226 -19.96 17.47 -6.00
N PHE A 227 -21.14 17.18 -5.50
CA PHE A 227 -22.19 18.18 -5.31
C PHE A 227 -21.90 19.16 -4.16
N LEU A 228 -21.02 18.80 -3.24
CA LEU A 228 -20.52 19.64 -2.15
C LEU A 228 -19.15 20.25 -2.48
N GLY A 229 -18.92 20.67 -3.74
CA GLY A 229 -17.74 21.38 -4.22
C GLY A 229 -17.49 22.66 -3.43
N THR A 230 -17.07 22.52 -2.19
CA THR A 230 -16.43 23.57 -1.40
C THR A 230 -15.68 22.90 -0.24
N PHE A 231 -14.38 23.06 -0.23
CA PHE A 231 -13.43 22.97 0.88
C PHE A 231 -13.96 22.42 2.21
N CYS A 232 -13.29 21.39 2.69
CA CYS A 232 -13.39 20.82 4.03
C CYS A 232 -13.63 21.94 5.10
N PRO A 233 -14.83 22.19 5.59
CA PRO A 233 -14.99 22.96 6.79
C PRO A 233 -14.88 21.96 7.95
N MET A 234 -13.66 21.79 8.48
CA MET A 234 -13.55 21.34 9.86
C MET A 234 -14.27 22.35 10.73
N ARG A 235 -15.51 22.07 11.08
CA ARG A 235 -16.08 22.63 12.30
C ARG A 235 -15.67 21.72 13.43
N MET A 236 -14.76 22.24 14.27
CA MET A 236 -14.55 21.74 15.62
C MET A 236 -15.84 21.82 16.43
#